data_f67766b9f07703e4215aecdbae059983
#
_entry.id   f67766b9f07703e4215aecdbae059983
#
_cell.length_a   1.000
_cell.length_b   1.000
_cell.length_c   1.000
_cell.angle_alpha   90.00
_cell.angle_beta   90.00
_cell.angle_gamma   90.00
#
_symmetry.space_group_name_H-M   'P 1'
#
loop_
_entity.id
_entity.type
_entity.pdbx_description
1 polymer ?
#
loop_
_entity_poly.entity_id
_entity_poly.type
_entity_poly.pdbx_seq_one_letter_code
_entity_poly.pdbx_strand_id
1 'polypeptide(L)'
;FFSYGGTKLPDEVEDRIEQVMSEAPLAPTGAGVGRIARFADAEDLYVMHLLGTLDRDLAGLHVVLDCANGAASGISPRVFRTAGATVTVIGDEPDGLNINLGCGSTDLAALQAKVLELGADFGVAHDGDADRALAIDHTGRIIDGDRIMAILALSMKKAGTLAHNTLVATVMSNLGLRKAMAEANITLKETAVGDRYVLEELERTGASLGGEQSGHIILTEHSTTGDGVLTGLHLAREILRTGLTLAELANQMEVYPQVLVNVAGVDRSALHTNDVVAHAVSAAREQLGQSGRVVLRPSGTEALIRVMVEASDEHTATSLAHALAAVVTEQLAIG
;
A
#
# COMPACT_ATOMS: atom_id res chain seq x y z
N PHE A 1 16.26 -2.93 -7.37
CA PHE A 1 16.86 -4.18 -7.86
C PHE A 1 16.42 -5.37 -7.01
N PHE A 2 16.54 -6.58 -7.58
CA PHE A 2 16.13 -7.81 -6.89
C PHE A 2 17.30 -8.80 -6.82
N SER A 3 17.36 -9.57 -5.75
CA SER A 3 18.29 -10.66 -5.55
C SER A 3 17.90 -11.88 -6.38
N TYR A 4 18.75 -12.90 -6.38
CA TYR A 4 18.49 -14.18 -7.06
C TYR A 4 17.16 -14.83 -6.64
N GLY A 5 16.72 -14.63 -5.40
CA GLY A 5 15.44 -15.16 -4.90
C GLY A 5 14.21 -14.34 -5.26
N GLY A 6 14.34 -13.23 -6.01
CA GLY A 6 13.24 -12.32 -6.32
C GLY A 6 12.83 -11.41 -5.16
N THR A 7 13.64 -11.32 -4.10
CA THR A 7 13.49 -10.37 -3.00
C THR A 7 14.27 -9.09 -3.27
N LYS A 8 13.85 -7.96 -2.71
CA LYS A 8 14.60 -6.70 -2.81
C LYS A 8 16.02 -6.86 -2.29
N LEU A 9 16.97 -6.12 -2.88
CA LEU A 9 18.35 -6.13 -2.41
C LEU A 9 18.44 -5.52 -0.99
N PRO A 10 19.39 -5.99 -0.15
CA PRO A 10 19.72 -5.30 1.10
C PRO A 10 20.20 -3.86 0.85
N ASP A 11 19.90 -2.93 1.77
CA ASP A 11 20.25 -1.51 1.64
C ASP A 11 21.75 -1.32 1.43
N GLU A 12 22.61 -2.10 2.11
CA GLU A 12 24.07 -2.02 1.94
C GLU A 12 24.53 -2.35 0.52
N VAL A 13 23.76 -3.18 -0.20
CA VAL A 13 24.06 -3.51 -1.61
C VAL A 13 23.59 -2.38 -2.52
N GLU A 14 22.44 -1.77 -2.25
CA GLU A 14 21.94 -0.62 -2.99
C GLU A 14 22.83 0.60 -2.79
N ASP A 15 23.24 0.91 -1.54
CA ASP A 15 24.22 1.95 -1.21
C ASP A 15 25.54 1.74 -1.96
N ARG A 16 25.99 0.48 -2.05
CA ARG A 16 27.21 0.14 -2.80
C ARG A 16 27.05 0.36 -4.31
N ILE A 17 25.89 0.06 -4.86
CA ILE A 17 25.56 0.34 -6.27
C ILE A 17 25.61 1.85 -6.53
N GLU A 18 24.97 2.67 -5.69
CA GLU A 18 24.99 4.13 -5.80
C GLU A 18 26.41 4.68 -5.70
N GLN A 19 27.20 4.18 -4.76
CA GLN A 19 28.62 4.56 -4.64
C GLN A 19 29.39 4.27 -5.93
N VAL A 20 29.26 3.07 -6.50
CA VAL A 20 29.94 2.67 -7.74
C VAL A 20 29.48 3.52 -8.92
N MET A 21 28.21 3.93 -8.99
CA MET A 21 27.72 4.83 -10.04
C MET A 21 28.39 6.21 -9.99
N SER A 22 28.93 6.64 -8.85
CA SER A 22 29.69 7.88 -8.71
C SER A 22 31.17 7.74 -9.07
N GLU A 23 31.68 6.53 -9.22
CA GLU A 23 33.07 6.24 -9.58
C GLU A 23 33.32 6.44 -11.09
N ALA A 24 34.59 6.44 -11.50
CA ALA A 24 34.92 6.51 -12.91
C ALA A 24 34.32 5.30 -13.66
N PRO A 25 33.64 5.51 -14.80
CA PRO A 25 33.01 4.42 -15.54
C PRO A 25 34.02 3.38 -15.99
N LEU A 26 33.65 2.11 -15.82
CA LEU A 26 34.41 1.00 -16.38
C LEU A 26 34.45 1.15 -17.90
N ALA A 27 35.62 1.05 -18.48
CA ALA A 27 35.83 1.08 -19.93
C ALA A 27 36.33 -0.29 -20.47
N PRO A 28 35.48 -1.34 -20.41
CA PRO A 28 35.87 -2.66 -20.83
C PRO A 28 36.12 -2.71 -22.35
N THR A 29 37.11 -3.49 -22.78
CA THR A 29 37.45 -3.69 -24.19
C THR A 29 37.49 -5.18 -24.53
N GLY A 30 37.31 -5.49 -25.81
CA GLY A 30 37.42 -6.87 -26.31
C GLY A 30 36.44 -7.83 -25.61
N ALA A 31 36.96 -8.92 -25.07
CA ALA A 31 36.16 -9.96 -24.40
C ALA A 31 35.55 -9.52 -23.07
N GLY A 32 35.99 -8.38 -22.51
CA GLY A 32 35.41 -7.80 -21.28
C GLY A 32 34.13 -7.03 -21.52
N VAL A 33 33.76 -6.73 -22.78
CA VAL A 33 32.49 -6.05 -23.09
C VAL A 33 31.32 -7.00 -22.84
N GLY A 34 30.39 -6.57 -22.01
CA GLY A 34 29.16 -7.31 -21.71
C GLY A 34 28.23 -7.43 -22.93
N ARG A 35 27.24 -8.29 -22.83
CA ARG A 35 26.21 -8.48 -23.86
C ARG A 35 24.85 -8.12 -23.29
N ILE A 36 24.00 -7.48 -24.09
CA ILE A 36 22.62 -7.24 -23.83
C ILE A 36 21.79 -8.32 -24.54
N ALA A 37 20.97 -9.05 -23.79
CA ALA A 37 19.99 -9.97 -24.34
C ALA A 37 18.59 -9.45 -24.02
N ARG A 38 17.68 -9.56 -24.99
CA ARG A 38 16.26 -9.22 -24.79
C ARG A 38 15.53 -10.45 -24.28
N PHE A 39 14.80 -10.30 -23.18
CA PHE A 39 13.87 -11.31 -22.67
C PHE A 39 12.47 -10.98 -23.20
N ALA A 40 12.18 -11.43 -24.43
CA ALA A 40 10.97 -11.04 -25.14
C ALA A 40 9.69 -11.58 -24.50
N ASP A 41 9.77 -12.72 -23.80
CA ASP A 41 8.58 -13.43 -23.25
C ASP A 41 8.23 -12.99 -21.82
N ALA A 42 8.94 -12.02 -21.23
CA ALA A 42 8.76 -11.63 -19.83
C ALA A 42 7.32 -11.20 -19.51
N GLU A 43 6.73 -10.36 -20.38
CA GLU A 43 5.35 -9.91 -20.21
C GLU A 43 4.36 -11.06 -20.29
N ASP A 44 4.50 -11.95 -21.25
CA ASP A 44 3.61 -13.09 -21.44
C ASP A 44 3.66 -14.04 -20.24
N LEU A 45 4.86 -14.30 -19.72
CA LEU A 45 5.04 -15.13 -18.54
C LEU A 45 4.38 -14.50 -17.32
N TYR A 46 4.51 -13.19 -17.14
CA TYR A 46 3.88 -12.49 -16.03
C TYR A 46 2.35 -12.48 -16.17
N VAL A 47 1.81 -12.20 -17.36
CA VAL A 47 0.37 -12.32 -17.64
C VAL A 47 -0.15 -13.72 -17.32
N MET A 48 0.55 -14.76 -17.76
CA MET A 48 0.18 -16.14 -17.48
C MET A 48 0.23 -16.46 -15.97
N HIS A 49 1.25 -15.95 -15.28
CA HIS A 49 1.37 -16.09 -13.83
C HIS A 49 0.14 -15.46 -13.14
N LEU A 50 -0.17 -14.20 -13.43
CA LEU A 50 -1.30 -13.49 -12.84
C LEU A 50 -2.63 -14.18 -13.09
N LEU A 51 -2.88 -14.62 -14.32
CA LEU A 51 -4.10 -15.38 -14.66
C LEU A 51 -4.16 -16.72 -13.91
N GLY A 52 -3.02 -17.37 -13.72
CA GLY A 52 -2.92 -18.61 -12.94
C GLY A 52 -3.26 -18.49 -11.46
N THR A 53 -3.32 -17.26 -10.92
CA THR A 53 -3.73 -17.00 -9.52
C THR A 53 -5.24 -16.95 -9.33
N LEU A 54 -5.99 -16.89 -10.44
CA LEU A 54 -7.46 -16.84 -10.42
C LEU A 54 -8.06 -18.24 -10.55
N ASP A 55 -9.06 -18.52 -9.72
CA ASP A 55 -9.86 -19.75 -9.74
C ASP A 55 -11.14 -19.64 -10.59
N ARG A 56 -11.38 -18.46 -11.18
CA ARG A 56 -12.52 -18.13 -12.03
C ARG A 56 -12.19 -17.00 -12.99
N ASP A 57 -12.97 -16.87 -14.05
CA ASP A 57 -12.94 -15.69 -14.91
C ASP A 57 -13.60 -14.47 -14.23
N LEU A 58 -13.37 -13.29 -14.80
CA LEU A 58 -13.92 -12.01 -14.35
C LEU A 58 -15.08 -11.52 -15.21
N ALA A 59 -15.71 -12.42 -15.97
CA ALA A 59 -16.84 -12.09 -16.84
C ALA A 59 -18.00 -11.48 -16.03
N GLY A 60 -18.57 -10.42 -16.56
CA GLY A 60 -19.66 -9.67 -15.94
C GLY A 60 -19.23 -8.46 -15.12
N LEU A 61 -17.93 -8.28 -14.85
CA LEU A 61 -17.42 -7.07 -14.22
C LEU A 61 -17.03 -6.01 -15.24
N HIS A 62 -17.39 -4.76 -14.97
CA HIS A 62 -16.85 -3.58 -15.63
C HIS A 62 -15.87 -2.85 -14.69
N VAL A 63 -14.60 -2.82 -15.05
CA VAL A 63 -13.51 -2.27 -14.26
C VAL A 63 -12.90 -1.06 -14.98
N VAL A 64 -12.70 0.04 -14.25
CA VAL A 64 -11.88 1.16 -14.73
C VAL A 64 -10.47 1.01 -14.15
N LEU A 65 -9.46 1.01 -15.02
CA LEU A 65 -8.05 0.94 -14.62
C LEU A 65 -7.38 2.28 -14.87
N ASP A 66 -6.73 2.80 -13.85
CA ASP A 66 -5.80 3.92 -13.94
C ASP A 66 -4.38 3.38 -13.82
N CYS A 67 -3.63 3.46 -14.93
CA CYS A 67 -2.28 2.90 -15.03
C CYS A 67 -1.18 3.90 -14.69
N ALA A 68 -1.52 5.09 -14.17
CA ALA A 68 -0.58 6.14 -13.75
C ALA A 68 0.41 6.58 -14.85
N ASN A 69 0.13 6.31 -16.12
CA ASN A 69 1.11 6.41 -17.22
C ASN A 69 2.44 5.71 -16.91
N GLY A 70 2.37 4.59 -16.20
CA GLY A 70 3.51 3.86 -15.66
C GLY A 70 3.61 2.42 -16.17
N ALA A 71 4.26 1.58 -15.38
CA ALA A 71 4.55 0.18 -15.71
C ALA A 71 3.28 -0.68 -15.93
N ALA A 72 2.15 -0.31 -15.30
CA ALA A 72 0.89 -1.01 -15.47
C ALA A 72 0.24 -0.84 -16.85
N SER A 73 0.63 0.16 -17.65
CA SER A 73 -0.07 0.58 -18.88
C SER A 73 -0.28 -0.56 -19.89
N GLY A 74 0.72 -1.42 -20.09
CA GLY A 74 0.61 -2.57 -21.00
C GLY A 74 0.00 -3.81 -20.35
N ILE A 75 0.29 -4.06 -19.09
CA ILE A 75 0.03 -5.32 -18.40
C ILE A 75 -1.37 -5.35 -17.79
N SER A 76 -1.73 -4.36 -16.97
CA SER A 76 -2.98 -4.40 -16.20
C SER A 76 -4.22 -4.50 -17.10
N PRO A 77 -4.39 -3.68 -18.16
CA PRO A 77 -5.53 -3.81 -19.06
C PRO A 77 -5.56 -5.15 -19.79
N ARG A 78 -4.41 -5.67 -20.17
CA ARG A 78 -4.28 -6.95 -20.87
C ARG A 78 -4.74 -8.11 -19.99
N VAL A 79 -4.28 -8.17 -18.74
CA VAL A 79 -4.61 -9.24 -17.80
C VAL A 79 -6.11 -9.23 -17.47
N PHE A 80 -6.67 -8.07 -17.12
CA PHE A 80 -8.09 -7.96 -16.78
C PHE A 80 -9.01 -8.32 -17.97
N ARG A 81 -8.67 -7.88 -19.19
CA ARG A 81 -9.43 -8.28 -20.39
C ARG A 81 -9.30 -9.78 -20.68
N THR A 82 -8.09 -10.33 -20.53
CA THR A 82 -7.89 -11.77 -20.76
C THR A 82 -8.60 -12.61 -19.71
N ALA A 83 -8.72 -12.11 -18.48
CA ALA A 83 -9.52 -12.73 -17.43
C ALA A 83 -11.04 -12.59 -17.67
N GLY A 84 -11.50 -11.85 -18.69
CA GLY A 84 -12.91 -11.76 -19.09
C GLY A 84 -13.63 -10.48 -18.62
N ALA A 85 -12.98 -9.55 -17.94
CA ALA A 85 -13.60 -8.30 -17.53
C ALA A 85 -13.80 -7.33 -18.71
N THR A 86 -14.87 -6.52 -18.64
CA THR A 86 -14.99 -5.30 -19.45
C THR A 86 -14.09 -4.23 -18.83
N VAL A 87 -13.17 -3.67 -19.62
CA VAL A 87 -12.13 -2.77 -19.11
C VAL A 87 -12.16 -1.43 -19.82
N THR A 88 -12.32 -0.36 -19.05
CA THR A 88 -12.01 1.01 -19.45
C THR A 88 -10.67 1.42 -18.84
N VAL A 89 -9.81 2.11 -19.60
CA VAL A 89 -8.46 2.48 -19.13
C VAL A 89 -8.30 3.98 -19.20
N ILE A 90 -7.63 4.52 -18.21
CA ILE A 90 -7.12 5.91 -18.16
C ILE A 90 -5.64 5.87 -17.70
N GLY A 91 -4.88 6.91 -18.00
CA GLY A 91 -3.49 6.98 -17.60
C GLY A 91 -2.63 5.86 -18.20
N ASP A 92 -2.85 5.50 -19.47
CA ASP A 92 -2.16 4.38 -20.17
C ASP A 92 -1.31 4.83 -21.38
N GLU A 93 -1.04 6.13 -21.48
CA GLU A 93 -0.23 6.71 -22.56
C GLU A 93 1.10 7.30 -22.03
N PRO A 94 2.06 6.46 -21.58
CA PRO A 94 3.31 6.94 -21.02
C PRO A 94 4.16 7.65 -22.09
N ASP A 95 4.56 8.90 -21.84
CA ASP A 95 5.42 9.71 -22.72
C ASP A 95 6.85 9.92 -22.15
N GLY A 96 7.13 9.35 -20.97
CA GLY A 96 8.40 9.51 -20.26
C GLY A 96 8.47 10.69 -19.31
N LEU A 97 7.44 11.57 -19.29
CA LEU A 97 7.39 12.77 -18.44
C LEU A 97 6.10 12.84 -17.60
N ASN A 98 5.09 12.05 -17.91
CA ASN A 98 3.74 12.13 -17.35
C ASN A 98 3.40 11.07 -16.29
N ILE A 99 4.37 10.28 -15.85
CA ILE A 99 4.15 9.25 -14.81
C ILE A 99 3.61 9.90 -13.51
N ASN A 100 2.52 9.36 -12.95
CA ASN A 100 1.81 9.88 -11.78
C ASN A 100 1.32 11.34 -11.90
N LEU A 101 1.29 11.93 -13.08
CA LEU A 101 0.88 13.31 -13.27
C LEU A 101 -0.65 13.43 -13.31
N GLY A 102 -1.26 13.75 -12.16
CA GLY A 102 -2.72 13.88 -12.01
C GLY A 102 -3.48 12.58 -12.27
N CYS A 103 -2.88 11.44 -11.98
CA CYS A 103 -3.44 10.11 -12.18
C CYS A 103 -2.82 9.09 -11.22
N GLY A 104 -3.32 7.87 -11.27
CA GLY A 104 -2.87 6.73 -10.48
C GLY A 104 -3.24 6.82 -9.00
N SER A 105 -2.59 6.01 -8.17
CA SER A 105 -2.88 5.91 -6.73
C SER A 105 -2.51 7.18 -5.94
N THR A 106 -1.78 8.10 -6.54
CA THR A 106 -1.40 9.39 -5.94
C THR A 106 -2.41 10.51 -6.19
N ASP A 107 -3.28 10.36 -7.20
CA ASP A 107 -4.38 11.28 -7.51
C ASP A 107 -5.57 10.50 -8.10
N LEU A 108 -6.54 10.21 -7.25
CA LEU A 108 -7.69 9.36 -7.57
C LEU A 108 -8.86 10.10 -8.22
N ALA A 109 -8.79 11.42 -8.37
CA ALA A 109 -9.94 12.22 -8.82
C ALA A 109 -10.44 11.82 -10.22
N ALA A 110 -9.52 11.58 -11.16
CA ALA A 110 -9.86 11.15 -12.50
C ALA A 110 -10.53 9.75 -12.52
N LEU A 111 -9.99 8.81 -11.73
CA LEU A 111 -10.56 7.47 -11.59
C LEU A 111 -11.96 7.50 -10.96
N GLN A 112 -12.15 8.28 -9.87
CA GLN A 112 -13.47 8.46 -9.23
C GLN A 112 -14.50 8.98 -10.22
N ALA A 113 -14.15 10.05 -10.95
CA ALA A 113 -15.04 10.63 -11.95
C ALA A 113 -15.40 9.61 -13.03
N LYS A 114 -14.44 8.82 -13.51
CA LYS A 114 -14.65 7.85 -14.58
C LYS A 114 -15.50 6.65 -14.14
N VAL A 115 -15.30 6.14 -12.91
CA VAL A 115 -16.14 5.07 -12.33
C VAL A 115 -17.59 5.51 -12.25
N LEU A 116 -17.83 6.72 -11.74
CA LEU A 116 -19.20 7.28 -11.62
C LEU A 116 -19.84 7.57 -12.98
N GLU A 117 -19.09 8.14 -13.92
CA GLU A 117 -19.56 8.45 -15.29
C GLU A 117 -20.06 7.19 -16.01
N LEU A 118 -19.33 6.10 -15.89
CA LEU A 118 -19.62 4.86 -16.61
C LEU A 118 -20.55 3.91 -15.83
N GLY A 119 -20.81 4.16 -14.55
CA GLY A 119 -21.49 3.22 -13.69
C GLY A 119 -20.72 1.88 -13.60
N ALA A 120 -19.40 1.94 -13.59
CA ALA A 120 -18.57 0.75 -13.49
C ALA A 120 -18.70 0.10 -12.09
N ASP A 121 -18.45 -1.21 -12.00
CA ASP A 121 -18.54 -1.93 -10.72
C ASP A 121 -17.50 -1.43 -9.72
N PHE A 122 -16.30 -1.12 -10.21
CA PHE A 122 -15.23 -0.50 -9.42
C PHE A 122 -14.10 0.02 -10.32
N GLY A 123 -13.17 0.77 -9.71
CA GLY A 123 -11.94 1.20 -10.32
C GLY A 123 -10.72 0.72 -9.56
N VAL A 124 -9.58 0.54 -10.25
CA VAL A 124 -8.26 0.27 -9.65
C VAL A 124 -7.27 1.30 -10.18
N ALA A 125 -6.56 1.95 -9.25
CA ALA A 125 -5.45 2.83 -9.56
C ALA A 125 -4.13 2.19 -9.13
N HIS A 126 -3.19 2.14 -10.05
CA HIS A 126 -1.80 1.78 -9.78
C HIS A 126 -0.96 3.03 -9.54
N ASP A 127 0.25 2.87 -9.03
CA ASP A 127 1.27 3.91 -9.06
C ASP A 127 2.26 3.67 -10.22
N GLY A 128 3.31 4.49 -10.28
CA GLY A 128 4.19 4.52 -11.45
C GLY A 128 4.90 3.20 -11.77
N ASP A 129 5.31 2.43 -10.76
CA ASP A 129 5.96 1.12 -10.90
C ASP A 129 5.01 -0.06 -10.64
N ALA A 130 3.74 0.23 -10.38
CA ALA A 130 2.64 -0.71 -10.24
C ALA A 130 2.77 -1.70 -9.05
N ASP A 131 3.57 -1.34 -8.05
CA ASP A 131 3.71 -2.14 -6.84
C ASP A 131 2.54 -1.91 -5.85
N ARG A 132 1.67 -0.92 -6.14
CA ARG A 132 0.50 -0.53 -5.34
C ARG A 132 -0.80 -0.64 -6.12
N ALA A 133 -1.88 -0.83 -5.37
CA ALA A 133 -3.25 -0.66 -5.84
C ALA A 133 -4.10 0.03 -4.78
N LEU A 134 -4.79 1.09 -5.18
CA LEU A 134 -5.96 1.61 -4.49
C LEU A 134 -7.20 1.38 -5.35
N ALA A 135 -8.36 1.32 -4.73
CA ALA A 135 -9.57 1.09 -5.49
C ALA A 135 -10.64 2.17 -5.23
N ILE A 136 -11.58 2.27 -6.17
CA ILE A 136 -12.77 3.12 -6.07
C ILE A 136 -13.97 2.22 -6.21
N ASP A 137 -14.92 2.27 -5.28
CA ASP A 137 -16.18 1.53 -5.43
C ASP A 137 -17.17 2.26 -6.35
N HIS A 138 -18.24 1.58 -6.72
CA HIS A 138 -19.27 2.11 -7.62
C HIS A 138 -19.97 3.39 -7.12
N THR A 139 -19.80 3.75 -5.84
CA THR A 139 -20.31 5.01 -5.25
C THR A 139 -19.29 6.15 -5.32
N GLY A 140 -18.07 5.90 -5.81
CA GLY A 140 -16.98 6.86 -5.85
C GLY A 140 -16.15 6.90 -4.58
N ARG A 141 -16.36 6.02 -3.59
CA ARG A 141 -15.60 5.99 -2.34
C ARG A 141 -14.25 5.33 -2.56
N ILE A 142 -13.20 5.92 -1.97
CA ILE A 142 -11.85 5.38 -1.97
C ILE A 142 -11.78 4.15 -1.05
N ILE A 143 -11.21 3.08 -1.57
CA ILE A 143 -10.88 1.86 -0.87
C ILE A 143 -9.36 1.77 -0.80
N ASP A 144 -8.81 2.13 0.34
CA ASP A 144 -7.38 2.15 0.60
C ASP A 144 -6.80 0.75 0.90
N GLY A 145 -5.46 0.68 1.06
CA GLY A 145 -4.79 -0.58 1.34
C GLY A 145 -5.27 -1.28 2.60
N ASP A 146 -5.68 -0.55 3.63
CA ASP A 146 -6.20 -1.17 4.85
C ASP A 146 -7.53 -1.88 4.62
N ARG A 147 -8.45 -1.26 3.87
CA ARG A 147 -9.71 -1.89 3.47
C ARG A 147 -9.48 -3.07 2.54
N ILE A 148 -8.53 -2.95 1.60
CA ILE A 148 -8.16 -4.05 0.70
C ILE A 148 -7.62 -5.22 1.51
N MET A 149 -6.69 -4.96 2.44
CA MET A 149 -6.17 -6.00 3.34
C MET A 149 -7.26 -6.64 4.19
N ALA A 150 -8.20 -5.85 4.72
CA ALA A 150 -9.34 -6.39 5.48
C ALA A 150 -10.20 -7.34 4.63
N ILE A 151 -10.56 -6.93 3.40
CA ILE A 151 -11.34 -7.75 2.47
C ILE A 151 -10.61 -9.08 2.19
N LEU A 152 -9.33 -9.01 1.82
CA LEU A 152 -8.54 -10.19 1.48
C LEU A 152 -8.32 -11.10 2.69
N ALA A 153 -7.96 -10.54 3.86
CA ALA A 153 -7.73 -11.32 5.08
C ALA A 153 -8.97 -12.08 5.54
N LEU A 154 -10.13 -11.41 5.55
CA LEU A 154 -11.41 -12.02 5.92
C LEU A 154 -11.82 -13.14 4.94
N SER A 155 -11.59 -12.89 3.65
CA SER A 155 -11.84 -13.87 2.60
C SER A 155 -10.93 -15.08 2.72
N MET A 156 -9.61 -14.87 2.81
CA MET A 156 -8.62 -15.94 2.95
C MET A 156 -8.84 -16.74 4.23
N LYS A 157 -9.21 -16.08 5.34
CA LYS A 157 -9.60 -16.78 6.56
C LYS A 157 -10.80 -17.70 6.34
N LYS A 158 -11.85 -17.19 5.69
CA LYS A 158 -13.07 -17.98 5.40
C LYS A 158 -12.77 -19.16 4.48
N ALA A 159 -11.82 -18.99 3.55
CA ALA A 159 -11.34 -20.04 2.65
C ALA A 159 -10.35 -21.01 3.32
N GLY A 160 -9.84 -20.70 4.50
CA GLY A 160 -8.80 -21.50 5.19
C GLY A 160 -7.39 -21.34 4.59
N THR A 161 -7.16 -20.29 3.79
CA THR A 161 -5.89 -20.01 3.10
C THR A 161 -5.06 -18.90 3.76
N LEU A 162 -5.57 -18.25 4.81
CA LEU A 162 -4.79 -17.26 5.57
C LEU A 162 -3.79 -18.00 6.48
N ALA A 163 -2.55 -18.10 6.04
CA ALA A 163 -1.51 -18.83 6.76
C ALA A 163 -1.34 -18.28 8.20
N HIS A 164 -1.26 -19.20 9.17
CA HIS A 164 -1.16 -18.90 10.59
C HIS A 164 -2.26 -17.98 11.13
N ASN A 165 -3.34 -17.78 10.36
CA ASN A 165 -4.41 -16.84 10.69
C ASN A 165 -3.87 -15.44 11.04
N THR A 166 -2.89 -14.98 10.27
CA THR A 166 -2.11 -13.78 10.54
C THR A 166 -2.12 -12.84 9.34
N LEU A 167 -2.33 -11.55 9.63
CA LEU A 167 -2.11 -10.41 8.73
C LEU A 167 -0.93 -9.60 9.23
N VAL A 168 -0.04 -9.18 8.33
CA VAL A 168 1.06 -8.24 8.64
C VAL A 168 0.74 -6.88 8.06
N ALA A 169 0.82 -5.84 8.90
CA ALA A 169 0.59 -4.45 8.46
C ALA A 169 1.55 -3.50 9.18
N THR A 170 1.57 -2.23 8.79
CA THR A 170 2.43 -1.25 9.46
C THR A 170 1.72 -0.57 10.63
N VAL A 171 2.49 0.09 11.49
CA VAL A 171 1.95 0.91 12.59
C VAL A 171 1.08 2.07 12.10
N MET A 172 1.06 2.37 10.81
CA MET A 172 0.22 3.42 10.21
C MET A 172 -1.16 2.92 9.79
N SER A 173 -1.38 1.60 9.72
CA SER A 173 -2.68 1.04 9.37
C SER A 173 -3.76 1.49 10.35
N ASN A 174 -4.94 1.78 9.81
CA ASN A 174 -6.07 2.36 10.55
C ASN A 174 -6.51 1.50 11.75
N LEU A 175 -6.96 2.16 12.82
CA LEU A 175 -7.52 1.48 14.00
C LEU A 175 -8.67 0.52 13.63
N GLY A 176 -9.42 0.85 12.58
CA GLY A 176 -10.47 0.00 12.05
C GLY A 176 -9.97 -1.35 11.56
N LEU A 177 -8.81 -1.41 10.91
CA LEU A 177 -8.18 -2.67 10.51
C LEU A 177 -7.86 -3.53 11.75
N ARG A 178 -7.29 -2.94 12.80
CA ARG A 178 -7.00 -3.64 14.05
C ARG A 178 -8.26 -4.27 14.67
N LYS A 179 -9.35 -3.48 14.70
CA LYS A 179 -10.63 -3.93 15.26
C LYS A 179 -11.24 -5.04 14.40
N ALA A 180 -11.31 -4.86 13.09
CA ALA A 180 -11.84 -5.87 12.17
C ALA A 180 -11.08 -7.20 12.27
N MET A 181 -9.75 -7.15 12.37
CA MET A 181 -8.94 -8.36 12.54
C MET A 181 -9.18 -9.02 13.89
N ALA A 182 -9.28 -8.24 14.98
CA ALA A 182 -9.57 -8.76 16.32
C ALA A 182 -10.95 -9.43 16.39
N GLU A 183 -11.99 -8.79 15.84
CA GLU A 183 -13.35 -9.35 15.77
C GLU A 183 -13.39 -10.65 14.95
N ALA A 184 -12.61 -10.70 13.88
CA ALA A 184 -12.47 -11.89 13.08
C ALA A 184 -11.55 -12.95 13.72
N ASN A 185 -10.94 -12.72 14.88
CA ASN A 185 -9.89 -13.55 15.47
C ASN A 185 -8.72 -13.80 14.49
N ILE A 186 -8.29 -12.78 13.77
CA ILE A 186 -7.06 -12.77 12.95
C ILE A 186 -5.98 -12.06 13.76
N THR A 187 -4.82 -12.65 13.86
CA THR A 187 -3.67 -12.01 14.49
C THR A 187 -3.14 -10.90 13.59
N LEU A 188 -3.14 -9.66 14.06
CA LEU A 188 -2.46 -8.56 13.38
C LEU A 188 -1.03 -8.43 13.92
N LYS A 189 -0.03 -8.54 13.03
CA LYS A 189 1.37 -8.22 13.32
C LYS A 189 1.69 -6.86 12.74
N GLU A 190 2.28 -6.00 13.57
CA GLU A 190 2.59 -4.64 13.17
C GLU A 190 4.09 -4.44 13.07
N THR A 191 4.50 -3.79 11.99
CA THR A 191 5.89 -3.44 11.69
C THR A 191 6.10 -1.93 11.68
N ALA A 192 7.34 -1.49 11.62
CA ALA A 192 7.67 -0.14 11.20
C ALA A 192 7.15 0.10 9.76
N VAL A 193 7.06 1.37 9.38
CA VAL A 193 6.63 1.78 8.03
C VAL A 193 7.74 1.47 7.03
N GLY A 194 7.37 0.81 5.96
CA GLY A 194 8.24 0.40 4.85
C GLY A 194 7.94 -1.04 4.43
N ASP A 195 7.81 -1.23 3.14
CA ASP A 195 7.51 -2.50 2.48
C ASP A 195 8.48 -3.62 2.87
N ARG A 196 9.76 -3.28 3.04
CA ARG A 196 10.80 -4.19 3.50
C ARG A 196 10.47 -4.79 4.88
N TYR A 197 10.04 -3.97 5.85
CA TYR A 197 9.70 -4.47 7.20
C TYR A 197 8.47 -5.38 7.17
N VAL A 198 7.53 -5.09 6.27
CA VAL A 198 6.36 -5.96 6.05
C VAL A 198 6.82 -7.31 5.49
N LEU A 199 7.68 -7.30 4.48
CA LEU A 199 8.21 -8.54 3.87
C LEU A 199 9.02 -9.36 4.87
N GLU A 200 9.95 -8.75 5.61
CA GLU A 200 10.73 -9.42 6.65
C GLU A 200 9.84 -10.09 7.72
N GLU A 201 8.76 -9.42 8.13
CA GLU A 201 7.82 -9.99 9.10
C GLU A 201 6.96 -11.10 8.51
N LEU A 202 6.58 -11.01 7.22
CA LEU A 202 5.90 -12.08 6.49
C LEU A 202 6.78 -13.33 6.43
N GLU A 203 8.05 -13.19 6.07
CA GLU A 203 9.01 -14.30 6.04
C GLU A 203 9.23 -14.89 7.44
N ARG A 204 9.39 -14.04 8.45
CA ARG A 204 9.63 -14.47 9.84
C ARG A 204 8.47 -15.25 10.43
N THR A 205 7.23 -14.87 10.08
CA THR A 205 6.00 -15.47 10.62
C THR A 205 5.42 -16.58 9.74
N GLY A 206 5.83 -16.64 8.47
CA GLY A 206 5.21 -17.49 7.47
C GLY A 206 3.79 -17.06 7.10
N ALA A 207 3.41 -15.81 7.38
CA ALA A 207 2.09 -15.29 7.02
C ALA A 207 1.99 -15.10 5.50
N SER A 208 0.78 -15.26 4.95
CA SER A 208 0.54 -15.23 3.50
C SER A 208 0.03 -13.88 2.97
N LEU A 209 -0.30 -12.95 3.86
CA LEU A 209 -0.82 -11.63 3.48
C LEU A 209 -0.23 -10.55 4.38
N GLY A 210 0.24 -9.47 3.76
CA GLY A 210 0.63 -8.26 4.45
C GLY A 210 0.63 -7.06 3.52
N GLY A 211 0.82 -5.87 4.09
CA GLY A 211 0.89 -4.65 3.28
C GLY A 211 0.79 -3.37 4.07
N GLU A 212 0.52 -2.29 3.35
CA GLU A 212 0.44 -0.94 3.84
C GLU A 212 -0.85 -0.23 3.41
N GLN A 213 -1.27 0.78 4.14
CA GLN A 213 -2.39 1.64 3.78
C GLN A 213 -2.23 2.28 2.39
N SER A 214 -0.98 2.51 1.95
CA SER A 214 -0.64 3.04 0.61
C SER A 214 -1.07 2.14 -0.54
N GLY A 215 -1.48 0.89 -0.27
CA GLY A 215 -1.87 -0.09 -1.28
C GLY A 215 -0.77 -1.04 -1.73
N HIS A 216 0.42 -0.97 -1.11
CA HIS A 216 1.48 -1.97 -1.31
C HIS A 216 1.08 -3.26 -0.57
N ILE A 217 0.58 -4.25 -1.29
CA ILE A 217 0.03 -5.48 -0.73
C ILE A 217 0.80 -6.68 -1.28
N ILE A 218 1.26 -7.52 -0.36
CA ILE A 218 2.05 -8.72 -0.64
C ILE A 218 1.19 -9.95 -0.37
N LEU A 219 1.01 -10.77 -1.40
CA LEU A 219 0.41 -12.10 -1.34
C LEU A 219 1.55 -13.12 -1.54
N THR A 220 2.16 -13.61 -0.44
CA THR A 220 3.41 -14.39 -0.51
C THR A 220 3.30 -15.71 -1.27
N GLU A 221 2.09 -16.24 -1.46
CA GLU A 221 1.86 -17.42 -2.31
C GLU A 221 2.06 -17.12 -3.80
N HIS A 222 2.03 -15.84 -4.19
CA HIS A 222 2.02 -15.42 -5.59
C HIS A 222 3.13 -14.43 -5.94
N SER A 223 3.61 -13.65 -4.99
CA SER A 223 4.63 -12.62 -5.22
C SER A 223 5.56 -12.46 -4.03
N THR A 224 6.80 -12.06 -4.29
CA THR A 224 7.82 -11.73 -3.28
C THR A 224 7.86 -10.24 -2.94
N THR A 225 6.98 -9.44 -3.52
CA THR A 225 6.85 -7.99 -3.30
C THR A 225 5.39 -7.58 -3.45
N GLY A 226 5.08 -6.32 -3.16
CA GLY A 226 3.79 -5.74 -3.51
C GLY A 226 3.55 -5.80 -5.02
N ASP A 227 2.32 -6.09 -5.38
CA ASP A 227 1.89 -6.22 -6.77
C ASP A 227 0.47 -5.68 -6.91
N GLY A 228 0.36 -4.47 -7.49
CA GLY A 228 -0.91 -3.78 -7.63
C GLY A 228 -1.84 -4.47 -8.62
N VAL A 229 -1.31 -5.09 -9.68
CA VAL A 229 -2.14 -5.80 -10.67
C VAL A 229 -2.73 -7.07 -10.05
N LEU A 230 -1.92 -7.86 -9.37
CA LEU A 230 -2.34 -9.03 -8.60
C LEU A 230 -3.41 -8.66 -7.56
N THR A 231 -3.17 -7.59 -6.81
CA THR A 231 -4.11 -7.08 -5.80
C THR A 231 -5.47 -6.73 -6.41
N GLY A 232 -5.47 -5.99 -7.51
CA GLY A 232 -6.69 -5.62 -8.24
C GLY A 232 -7.47 -6.83 -8.77
N LEU A 233 -6.77 -7.85 -9.31
CA LEU A 233 -7.37 -9.10 -9.76
C LEU A 233 -8.03 -9.87 -8.61
N HIS A 234 -7.36 -9.95 -7.46
CA HIS A 234 -7.90 -10.62 -6.28
C HIS A 234 -9.11 -9.88 -5.69
N LEU A 235 -9.15 -8.53 -5.74
CA LEU A 235 -10.37 -7.77 -5.41
C LEU A 235 -11.53 -8.10 -6.37
N ALA A 236 -11.28 -8.11 -7.68
CA ALA A 236 -12.26 -8.47 -8.68
C ALA A 236 -12.81 -9.90 -8.45
N ARG A 237 -11.91 -10.85 -8.18
CA ARG A 237 -12.29 -12.22 -7.82
C ARG A 237 -13.21 -12.27 -6.59
N GLU A 238 -12.92 -11.47 -5.56
CA GLU A 238 -13.74 -11.45 -4.33
C GLU A 238 -15.15 -10.88 -4.57
N ILE A 239 -15.28 -9.85 -5.38
CA ILE A 239 -16.60 -9.32 -5.80
C ILE A 239 -17.43 -10.43 -6.42
N LEU A 240 -16.88 -11.15 -7.40
CA LEU A 240 -17.61 -12.24 -8.08
C LEU A 240 -17.84 -13.46 -7.18
N ARG A 241 -16.88 -13.80 -6.32
CA ARG A 241 -16.99 -14.95 -5.43
C ARG A 241 -18.09 -14.78 -4.39
N THR A 242 -18.25 -13.55 -3.90
CA THR A 242 -19.23 -13.24 -2.86
C THR A 242 -20.58 -12.79 -3.41
N GLY A 243 -20.61 -12.23 -4.63
CA GLY A 243 -21.77 -11.56 -5.21
C GLY A 243 -22.05 -10.21 -4.54
N LEU A 244 -21.14 -9.71 -3.70
CA LEU A 244 -21.22 -8.41 -3.03
C LEU A 244 -20.49 -7.36 -3.86
N THR A 245 -20.94 -6.12 -3.80
CA THR A 245 -20.22 -4.98 -4.36
C THR A 245 -18.96 -4.69 -3.55
N LEU A 246 -17.99 -3.98 -4.16
CA LEU A 246 -16.79 -3.55 -3.43
C LEU A 246 -17.14 -2.66 -2.23
N ALA A 247 -18.20 -1.84 -2.35
CA ALA A 247 -18.71 -1.02 -1.26
C ALA A 247 -19.17 -1.85 -0.06
N GLU A 248 -19.90 -2.95 -0.29
CA GLU A 248 -20.37 -3.86 0.76
C GLU A 248 -19.20 -4.63 1.39
N LEU A 249 -18.24 -5.09 0.58
CA LEU A 249 -17.03 -5.74 1.08
C LEU A 249 -16.20 -4.80 1.97
N ALA A 250 -16.04 -3.54 1.58
CA ALA A 250 -15.30 -2.55 2.32
C ALA A 250 -15.97 -2.14 3.65
N ASN A 251 -17.29 -2.33 3.79
CA ASN A 251 -18.02 -2.07 5.04
C ASN A 251 -17.72 -3.10 6.15
N GLN A 252 -16.95 -4.16 5.87
CA GLN A 252 -16.47 -5.09 6.89
C GLN A 252 -15.40 -4.44 7.81
N MET A 253 -14.90 -3.26 7.44
CA MET A 253 -13.97 -2.47 8.23
C MET A 253 -14.52 -1.04 8.39
N GLU A 254 -14.76 -0.62 9.64
CA GLU A 254 -15.00 0.78 9.97
C GLU A 254 -13.70 1.58 9.83
N VAL A 255 -13.77 2.79 9.30
CA VAL A 255 -12.60 3.68 9.21
C VAL A 255 -12.69 4.75 10.28
N TYR A 256 -11.65 4.86 11.07
CA TYR A 256 -11.48 5.91 12.05
C TYR A 256 -10.83 7.14 11.39
N PRO A 257 -11.42 8.34 11.55
CA PRO A 257 -10.78 9.57 11.13
C PRO A 257 -9.34 9.66 11.61
N GLN A 258 -8.41 9.86 10.69
CA GLN A 258 -6.97 9.91 10.92
C GLN A 258 -6.44 11.28 10.52
N VAL A 259 -5.76 11.95 11.43
CA VAL A 259 -5.12 13.25 11.19
C VAL A 259 -3.62 13.12 11.40
N LEU A 260 -2.86 13.50 10.38
CA LEU A 260 -1.40 13.49 10.38
C LEU A 260 -0.88 14.94 10.32
N VAL A 261 -0.09 15.31 11.33
CA VAL A 261 0.60 16.61 11.37
C VAL A 261 2.11 16.39 11.31
N ASN A 262 2.75 17.02 10.33
CA ASN A 262 4.20 17.00 10.18
C ASN A 262 4.82 18.19 10.92
N VAL A 263 5.71 17.91 11.88
CA VAL A 263 6.40 18.94 12.67
C VAL A 263 7.87 18.99 12.25
N ALA A 264 8.24 20.02 11.50
CA ALA A 264 9.61 20.27 11.06
C ALA A 264 10.35 21.19 12.03
N GLY A 265 11.69 21.28 11.89
CA GLY A 265 12.52 22.15 12.72
C GLY A 265 12.67 21.67 14.17
N VAL A 266 12.59 20.36 14.39
CA VAL A 266 12.65 19.74 15.71
C VAL A 266 13.74 18.66 15.81
N ASP A 267 14.31 18.50 17.01
CA ASP A 267 15.26 17.42 17.31
C ASP A 267 14.54 16.07 17.40
N ARG A 268 14.68 15.28 16.36
CA ARG A 268 14.07 13.94 16.27
C ARG A 268 14.63 12.96 17.31
N SER A 269 15.87 13.12 17.72
CA SER A 269 16.53 12.20 18.66
C SER A 269 16.00 12.36 20.09
N ALA A 270 15.52 13.55 20.45
CA ALA A 270 14.94 13.84 21.76
C ALA A 270 13.49 13.35 21.93
N LEU A 271 12.83 12.88 20.85
CA LEU A 271 11.42 12.47 20.89
C LEU A 271 11.11 11.44 21.98
N HIS A 272 11.96 10.44 22.14
CA HIS A 272 11.73 9.33 23.08
C HIS A 272 12.26 9.59 24.49
N THR A 273 12.97 10.69 24.70
CA THR A 273 13.61 11.04 26.00
C THR A 273 12.98 12.26 26.65
N ASN A 274 12.06 12.95 25.98
CA ASN A 274 11.40 14.14 26.52
C ASN A 274 10.15 13.76 27.33
N ASP A 275 10.21 13.98 28.63
CA ASP A 275 9.13 13.63 29.56
C ASP A 275 7.83 14.41 29.31
N VAL A 276 7.91 15.67 28.87
CA VAL A 276 6.72 16.50 28.62
C VAL A 276 5.96 15.95 27.41
N VAL A 277 6.66 15.59 26.34
CA VAL A 277 6.05 14.94 25.18
C VAL A 277 5.44 13.59 25.57
N ALA A 278 6.15 12.78 26.35
CA ALA A 278 5.65 11.48 26.80
C ALA A 278 4.38 11.61 27.64
N HIS A 279 4.30 12.60 28.55
CA HIS A 279 3.10 12.88 29.36
C HIS A 279 1.93 13.35 28.48
N ALA A 280 2.17 14.24 27.50
CA ALA A 280 1.12 14.70 26.59
C ALA A 280 0.55 13.55 25.76
N VAL A 281 1.40 12.65 25.26
CA VAL A 281 0.96 11.44 24.54
C VAL A 281 0.14 10.52 25.44
N SER A 282 0.57 10.31 26.70
CA SER A 282 -0.17 9.48 27.64
C SER A 282 -1.58 10.05 27.94
N ALA A 283 -1.67 11.36 28.19
CA ALA A 283 -2.93 12.03 28.43
C ALA A 283 -3.88 11.92 27.20
N ALA A 284 -3.34 12.11 26.00
CA ALA A 284 -4.12 11.95 24.77
C ALA A 284 -4.62 10.49 24.58
N ARG A 285 -3.79 9.50 24.90
CA ARG A 285 -4.18 8.09 24.87
C ARG A 285 -5.27 7.75 25.90
N GLU A 286 -5.17 8.30 27.11
CA GLU A 286 -6.19 8.14 28.14
C GLU A 286 -7.53 8.76 27.70
N GLN A 287 -7.50 9.95 27.09
CA GLN A 287 -8.69 10.61 26.57
C GLN A 287 -9.35 9.81 25.44
N LEU A 288 -8.57 9.23 24.54
CA LEU A 288 -9.07 8.44 23.41
C LEU A 288 -9.58 7.05 23.84
N GLY A 289 -9.01 6.46 24.88
CA GLY A 289 -9.34 5.11 25.34
C GLY A 289 -9.21 4.08 24.22
N GLN A 290 -10.27 3.32 24.00
CA GLN A 290 -10.36 2.32 22.92
C GLN A 290 -10.92 2.89 21.60
N SER A 291 -11.32 4.17 21.60
CA SER A 291 -11.96 4.82 20.45
C SER A 291 -10.99 5.61 19.59
N GLY A 292 -9.68 5.50 19.87
CA GLY A 292 -8.66 6.18 19.10
C GLY A 292 -7.25 5.75 19.50
N ARG A 293 -6.27 6.32 18.84
CA ARG A 293 -4.85 6.09 19.16
C ARG A 293 -3.97 7.25 18.73
N VAL A 294 -2.76 7.27 19.27
CA VAL A 294 -1.71 8.24 18.97
C VAL A 294 -0.45 7.51 18.53
N VAL A 295 0.12 7.92 17.40
CA VAL A 295 1.43 7.50 16.91
C VAL A 295 2.31 8.73 16.70
N LEU A 296 3.42 8.81 17.46
CA LEU A 296 4.48 9.78 17.23
C LEU A 296 5.71 9.04 16.75
N ARG A 297 6.28 9.49 15.62
CA ARG A 297 7.50 8.89 15.08
C ARG A 297 8.36 9.91 14.31
N PRO A 298 9.68 9.75 14.32
CA PRO A 298 10.52 10.48 13.37
C PRO A 298 10.23 10.00 11.94
N SER A 299 10.32 10.89 10.96
CA SER A 299 10.32 10.51 9.56
C SER A 299 11.66 9.85 9.21
N GLY A 300 11.62 8.76 8.42
CA GLY A 300 12.83 8.09 7.93
C GLY A 300 13.59 8.92 6.88
N THR A 301 12.85 9.62 6.03
CA THR A 301 13.40 10.32 4.85
C THR A 301 13.50 11.84 5.04
N GLU A 302 12.73 12.43 5.95
CA GLU A 302 12.64 13.88 6.13
C GLU A 302 13.04 14.29 7.55
N ALA A 303 13.55 15.52 7.71
CA ALA A 303 13.96 16.08 9.01
C ALA A 303 12.74 16.61 9.80
N LEU A 304 11.78 15.71 10.13
CA LEU A 304 10.56 16.06 10.86
C LEU A 304 10.06 14.91 11.75
N ILE A 305 9.16 15.24 12.68
CA ILE A 305 8.40 14.28 13.50
C ILE A 305 6.96 14.25 12.95
N ARG A 306 6.43 13.07 12.78
CA ARG A 306 5.04 12.84 12.38
C ARG A 306 4.20 12.55 13.61
N VAL A 307 3.16 13.37 13.79
CA VAL A 307 2.14 13.22 14.83
C VAL A 307 0.87 12.74 14.16
N MET A 308 0.48 11.51 14.43
CA MET A 308 -0.75 10.93 13.90
C MET A 308 -1.70 10.64 15.05
N VAL A 309 -2.96 11.06 14.88
CA VAL A 309 -4.05 10.77 15.80
C VAL A 309 -5.22 10.20 15.03
N GLU A 310 -5.76 9.11 15.54
CA GLU A 310 -7.06 8.56 15.13
C GLU A 310 -8.06 8.68 16.26
N ALA A 311 -9.30 9.00 15.91
CA ALA A 311 -10.39 9.11 16.87
C ALA A 311 -11.72 8.68 16.23
N SER A 312 -12.78 8.55 17.06
CA SER A 312 -14.12 8.24 16.59
C SER A 312 -14.76 9.32 15.72
N ASP A 313 -14.23 10.54 15.79
CA ASP A 313 -14.67 11.69 14.98
C ASP A 313 -13.48 12.57 14.58
N GLU A 314 -13.64 13.27 13.46
CA GLU A 314 -12.59 14.11 12.85
C GLU A 314 -12.22 15.31 13.75
N HIS A 315 -13.17 15.88 14.48
CA HIS A 315 -12.92 17.03 15.35
C HIS A 315 -11.97 16.64 16.49
N THR A 316 -12.22 15.52 17.14
CA THR A 316 -11.36 14.98 18.22
C THR A 316 -9.98 14.64 17.69
N ALA A 317 -9.89 13.96 16.53
CA ALA A 317 -8.62 13.62 15.91
C ALA A 317 -7.79 14.87 15.59
N THR A 318 -8.42 15.88 14.96
CA THR A 318 -7.79 17.15 14.59
C THR A 318 -7.31 17.93 15.82
N SER A 319 -8.16 18.08 16.82
CA SER A 319 -7.84 18.84 18.03
C SER A 319 -6.64 18.24 18.78
N LEU A 320 -6.62 16.93 18.96
CA LEU A 320 -5.53 16.24 19.66
C LEU A 320 -4.23 16.21 18.82
N ALA A 321 -4.33 16.03 17.50
CA ALA A 321 -3.15 16.05 16.64
C ALA A 321 -2.45 17.40 16.68
N HIS A 322 -3.20 18.50 16.59
CA HIS A 322 -2.62 19.84 16.67
C HIS A 322 -2.09 20.17 18.07
N ALA A 323 -2.80 19.77 19.14
CA ALA A 323 -2.32 19.96 20.50
C ALA A 323 -0.97 19.23 20.73
N LEU A 324 -0.86 17.98 20.31
CA LEU A 324 0.39 17.23 20.39
C LEU A 324 1.49 17.82 19.52
N ALA A 325 1.17 18.27 18.30
CA ALA A 325 2.11 18.92 17.40
C ALA A 325 2.67 20.23 18.03
N ALA A 326 1.84 21.02 18.70
CA ALA A 326 2.27 22.21 19.42
C ALA A 326 3.25 21.87 20.56
N VAL A 327 2.95 20.83 21.36
CA VAL A 327 3.88 20.36 22.41
C VAL A 327 5.21 19.88 21.84
N VAL A 328 5.18 19.11 20.73
CA VAL A 328 6.41 18.67 20.05
C VAL A 328 7.22 19.84 19.56
N THR A 329 6.57 20.85 18.95
CA THR A 329 7.23 22.06 18.47
C THR A 329 7.87 22.83 19.62
N GLU A 330 7.14 23.05 20.72
CA GLU A 330 7.65 23.83 21.86
C GLU A 330 8.82 23.13 22.58
N GLN A 331 8.72 21.81 22.75
CA GLN A 331 9.68 21.05 23.56
C GLN A 331 10.92 20.58 22.79
N LEU A 332 10.82 20.45 21.47
CA LEU A 332 11.88 19.86 20.64
C LEU A 332 12.40 20.81 19.56
N ALA A 333 12.05 22.11 19.59
CA ALA A 333 12.55 23.08 18.61
C ALA A 333 14.08 23.09 18.55
N ILE A 334 14.64 23.05 17.35
CA ILE A 334 16.06 23.30 17.09
C ILE A 334 16.21 24.82 17.02
N GLY A 335 16.96 25.41 17.97
CA GLY A 335 17.18 26.85 18.08
C GLY A 335 17.99 27.43 16.92
#